data_662dff56682cde6c18622efb943d1b6c
#
_entry.id   662dff56682cde6c18622efb943d1b6c
#
_cell.length_a   1.000
_cell.length_b   1.000
_cell.length_c   1.000
_cell.angle_alpha   90.00
_cell.angle_beta   90.00
_cell.angle_gamma   90.00
#
_symmetry.space_group_name_H-M   'P 1'
#
loop_
_entity.id
_entity.type
_entity.pdbx_description
1 polymer ?
#
loop_
_entity_poly.entity_id
_entity_poly.type
_entity_poly.pdbx_seq_one_letter_code
_entity_poly.pdbx_strand_id
1 'polypeptide(L)'
;SRGLGDVYKRQDWECHCGKYKKIRYKGKICDRCGVEVTRAKVRRERMGHIELATPVSHIWYFKGIPSRMGLLLDISPRILEKVLYFAAYIVTDPGETPLAQNQILSEKEYRDMREKYEDDFRAGMGAEAVKELLQQIDLEQLSEQLHAELKTTSGQKKARIVKRLEVVDAFRLSGNKPEWMVIDVLPVIPPEIRPMVQLDGGRFATSDLNDLYRRVINRNNRLKRLMELKAPDIIVRNEKRMLQEAVDALIDNGRRGRP
;
A
#
# COMPACT_ATOMS: atom_id res chain seq x y z
N SER A 1 3.46 13.74 -17.31
CA SER A 1 4.54 14.35 -18.11
C SER A 1 4.38 15.86 -18.35
N ARG A 2 3.19 16.40 -18.22
CA ARG A 2 2.94 17.87 -18.36
C ARG A 2 3.41 18.69 -17.15
N GLY A 3 3.69 18.06 -16.01
CA GLY A 3 4.01 18.77 -14.77
C GLY A 3 5.47 19.15 -14.56
N LEU A 4 6.42 18.51 -15.22
CA LEU A 4 7.85 18.72 -14.95
C LEU A 4 8.43 19.91 -15.73
N GLY A 5 8.00 20.16 -16.97
CA GLY A 5 8.42 21.32 -17.76
C GLY A 5 7.87 22.65 -17.29
N ASP A 6 6.69 22.65 -16.71
CA ASP A 6 6.00 23.87 -16.27
C ASP A 6 6.45 24.36 -14.88
N VAL A 7 7.06 23.50 -14.06
CA VAL A 7 7.52 23.85 -12.71
C VAL A 7 8.63 24.90 -12.75
N TYR A 8 9.49 24.88 -13.77
CA TYR A 8 10.58 25.84 -13.93
C TYR A 8 10.16 27.18 -14.57
N LYS A 9 8.98 27.22 -15.18
CA LYS A 9 8.50 28.44 -15.91
C LYS A 9 7.45 29.23 -15.13
N ARG A 10 6.97 28.73 -13.99
CA ARG A 10 5.95 29.42 -13.21
C ARG A 10 6.55 30.54 -12.37
N GLN A 11 5.90 31.69 -12.47
CA GLN A 11 6.24 32.85 -11.66
C GLN A 11 5.56 32.77 -10.28
N ASP A 12 6.11 33.52 -9.31
CA ASP A 12 5.49 33.69 -8.01
C ASP A 12 4.11 34.33 -8.14
N TRP A 13 3.21 33.95 -7.26
CA TRP A 13 1.88 34.52 -7.14
C TRP A 13 0.97 34.36 -8.38
N GLU A 14 1.08 33.21 -9.01
CA GLU A 14 0.32 32.84 -10.19
C GLU A 14 -0.43 31.53 -10.01
N CYS A 15 -1.71 31.46 -10.43
CA CYS A 15 -2.44 30.20 -10.53
C CYS A 15 -2.07 29.47 -11.84
N HIS A 16 -2.55 28.25 -12.03
CA HIS A 16 -2.20 27.47 -13.22
C HIS A 16 -2.73 28.06 -14.53
N CYS A 17 -3.98 28.54 -14.54
CA CYS A 17 -4.62 29.07 -15.75
C CYS A 17 -4.27 30.54 -16.04
N GLY A 18 -3.57 31.22 -15.14
CA GLY A 18 -3.17 32.61 -15.29
C GLY A 18 -4.27 33.63 -14.97
N LYS A 19 -5.42 33.21 -14.47
CA LYS A 19 -6.51 34.13 -14.07
C LYS A 19 -6.08 35.08 -12.95
N TYR A 20 -5.33 34.59 -12.00
CA TYR A 20 -4.76 35.32 -10.87
C TYR A 20 -3.24 35.34 -10.94
N LYS A 21 -2.62 36.51 -11.06
CA LYS A 21 -1.17 36.68 -11.30
C LYS A 21 -0.47 37.64 -10.37
N LYS A 22 -1.11 38.14 -9.33
CA LYS A 22 -0.52 39.18 -8.47
C LYS A 22 -0.52 38.79 -7.00
N ILE A 23 0.44 39.33 -6.23
CA ILE A 23 0.58 39.10 -4.79
C ILE A 23 -0.69 39.42 -3.99
N ARG A 24 -1.52 40.36 -4.48
CA ARG A 24 -2.80 40.68 -3.84
C ARG A 24 -3.76 39.50 -3.74
N TYR A 25 -3.54 38.46 -4.55
CA TYR A 25 -4.33 37.24 -4.53
C TYR A 25 -3.69 36.10 -3.72
N LYS A 26 -2.65 36.40 -2.94
CA LYS A 26 -1.96 35.43 -2.07
C LYS A 26 -2.97 34.60 -1.27
N GLY A 27 -2.82 33.29 -1.32
CA GLY A 27 -3.66 32.32 -0.60
C GLY A 27 -5.03 32.07 -1.24
N LYS A 28 -5.37 32.75 -2.34
CA LYS A 28 -6.61 32.49 -3.04
C LYS A 28 -6.53 31.22 -3.87
N ILE A 29 -7.53 30.35 -3.73
CA ILE A 29 -7.70 29.19 -4.58
C ILE A 29 -8.44 29.63 -5.83
N CYS A 30 -7.87 29.38 -7.00
CA CYS A 30 -8.49 29.76 -8.27
C CYS A 30 -9.77 28.96 -8.50
N ASP A 31 -10.87 29.66 -8.73
CA ASP A 31 -12.18 29.08 -9.05
C ASP A 31 -12.21 28.35 -10.41
N ARG A 32 -11.27 28.66 -11.30
CA ARG A 32 -11.18 28.05 -12.64
C ARG A 32 -10.28 26.81 -12.69
N CYS A 33 -9.09 26.85 -12.06
CA CYS A 33 -8.11 25.77 -12.14
C CYS A 33 -7.85 25.06 -10.80
N GLY A 34 -8.42 25.54 -9.70
CA GLY A 34 -8.27 24.96 -8.36
C GLY A 34 -6.89 25.14 -7.73
N VAL A 35 -5.95 25.84 -8.37
CA VAL A 35 -4.59 26.03 -7.88
C VAL A 35 -4.51 27.30 -7.02
N GLU A 36 -3.88 27.15 -5.85
CA GLU A 36 -3.64 28.26 -4.93
C GLU A 36 -2.56 29.21 -5.46
N VAL A 37 -2.76 30.50 -5.28
CA VAL A 37 -1.80 31.55 -5.61
C VAL A 37 -0.75 31.63 -4.51
N THR A 38 0.42 31.05 -4.77
CA THR A 38 1.55 31.01 -3.83
C THR A 38 2.86 31.29 -4.56
N ARG A 39 3.95 31.36 -3.78
CA ARG A 39 5.29 31.37 -4.36
C ARG A 39 5.57 30.09 -5.15
N ALA A 40 6.26 30.19 -6.27
CA ALA A 40 6.66 29.04 -7.08
C ALA A 40 7.45 27.99 -6.27
N LYS A 41 8.29 28.43 -5.34
CA LYS A 41 9.09 27.57 -4.45
C LYS A 41 8.22 26.63 -3.60
N VAL A 42 7.08 27.09 -3.10
CA VAL A 42 6.18 26.30 -2.24
C VAL A 42 5.70 25.04 -2.96
N ARG A 43 5.49 25.09 -4.27
CA ARG A 43 5.05 23.95 -5.06
C ARG A 43 6.08 22.83 -5.14
N ARG A 44 7.37 23.17 -5.02
CA ARG A 44 8.48 22.20 -5.00
C ARG A 44 8.66 21.56 -3.62
N GLU A 45 8.15 22.18 -2.58
CA GLU A 45 8.26 21.74 -1.18
C GLU A 45 7.05 20.91 -0.72
N ARG A 46 5.94 20.95 -1.46
CA ARG A 46 4.71 20.25 -1.09
C ARG A 46 4.78 18.75 -1.39
N MET A 47 4.21 17.98 -0.47
CA MET A 47 3.92 16.56 -0.69
C MET A 47 2.76 16.40 -1.66
N GLY A 48 2.87 15.39 -2.55
CA GLY A 48 1.77 14.90 -3.36
C GLY A 48 1.24 13.57 -2.84
N HIS A 49 0.28 12.98 -3.55
CA HIS A 49 -0.22 11.65 -3.27
C HIS A 49 -0.71 10.95 -4.55
N ILE A 50 -0.72 9.63 -4.50
CA ILE A 50 -1.28 8.77 -5.54
C ILE A 50 -2.36 7.92 -4.90
N GLU A 51 -3.61 8.08 -5.33
CA GLU A 51 -4.70 7.20 -4.96
C GLU A 51 -4.56 5.88 -5.70
N LEU A 52 -4.33 4.81 -4.95
CA LEU A 52 -4.11 3.49 -5.54
C LEU A 52 -5.44 2.84 -5.94
N ALA A 53 -5.45 2.20 -7.11
CA ALA A 53 -6.62 1.47 -7.61
C ALA A 53 -6.95 0.23 -6.78
N THR A 54 -5.95 -0.33 -6.09
CA THR A 54 -6.08 -1.41 -5.13
C THR A 54 -5.15 -1.15 -3.95
N PRO A 55 -5.49 -1.57 -2.73
CA PRO A 55 -4.58 -1.47 -1.60
C PRO A 55 -3.29 -2.25 -1.86
N VAL A 56 -2.17 -1.75 -1.33
CA VAL A 56 -0.87 -2.42 -1.36
C VAL A 56 -0.32 -2.56 0.05
N SER A 57 0.37 -3.66 0.32
CA SER A 57 1.03 -3.89 1.60
C SER A 57 2.32 -3.08 1.69
N HIS A 58 2.58 -2.47 2.84
CA HIS A 58 3.86 -1.81 3.09
C HIS A 58 4.95 -2.87 3.34
N ILE A 59 5.97 -2.89 2.49
CA ILE A 59 7.00 -3.93 2.49
C ILE A 59 7.77 -4.03 3.82
N TRP A 60 7.96 -2.96 4.54
CA TRP A 60 8.67 -2.99 5.83
C TRP A 60 7.95 -3.82 6.88
N TYR A 61 6.62 -3.77 6.90
CA TYR A 61 5.82 -4.51 7.87
C TYR A 61 5.61 -5.97 7.48
N PHE A 62 5.79 -6.28 6.20
CA PHE A 62 5.73 -7.64 5.67
C PHE A 62 7.09 -8.33 5.67
N LYS A 63 8.12 -7.72 5.03
CA LYS A 63 9.48 -8.29 4.87
C LYS A 63 10.44 -7.96 6.02
N GLY A 64 10.02 -7.19 7.01
CA GLY A 64 10.82 -6.95 8.19
C GLY A 64 11.16 -8.24 8.95
N ILE A 65 12.21 -8.21 9.75
CA ILE A 65 12.61 -9.33 10.61
C ILE A 65 12.49 -8.87 12.07
N PRO A 66 11.50 -9.38 12.82
CA PRO A 66 10.41 -10.24 12.38
C PRO A 66 9.32 -9.50 11.57
N SER A 67 8.54 -10.24 10.79
CA SER A 67 7.39 -9.67 10.08
C SER A 67 6.31 -9.21 11.06
N ARG A 68 6.02 -7.91 11.08
CA ARG A 68 5.00 -7.35 11.97
C ARG A 68 3.60 -7.85 11.62
N MET A 69 3.27 -7.90 10.32
CA MET A 69 2.01 -8.49 9.85
C MET A 69 1.90 -9.96 10.21
N GLY A 70 2.96 -10.72 10.01
CA GLY A 70 3.01 -12.14 10.32
C GLY A 70 2.79 -12.44 11.81
N LEU A 71 3.39 -11.64 12.70
CA LEU A 71 3.20 -11.78 14.15
C LEU A 71 1.80 -11.40 14.59
N LEU A 72 1.25 -10.34 14.02
CA LEU A 72 -0.08 -9.85 14.40
C LEU A 72 -1.18 -10.81 13.97
N LEU A 73 -1.10 -11.32 12.73
CA LEU A 73 -2.07 -12.27 12.17
C LEU A 73 -1.81 -13.74 12.55
N ASP A 74 -0.66 -14.02 13.15
CA ASP A 74 -0.18 -15.40 13.40
C ASP A 74 -0.08 -16.24 12.13
N ILE A 75 0.41 -15.63 11.07
CA ILE A 75 0.63 -16.26 9.76
C ILE A 75 2.11 -16.22 9.45
N SER A 76 2.66 -17.32 8.92
CA SER A 76 4.06 -17.36 8.53
C SER A 76 4.34 -16.41 7.36
N PRO A 77 5.53 -15.79 7.29
CA PRO A 77 5.89 -14.90 6.18
C PRO A 77 5.80 -15.56 4.80
N ARG A 78 6.06 -16.85 4.69
CA ARG A 78 5.93 -17.61 3.43
C ARG A 78 4.49 -17.68 2.94
N ILE A 79 3.57 -17.93 3.85
CA ILE A 79 2.13 -17.98 3.54
C ILE A 79 1.64 -16.59 3.19
N LEU A 80 2.02 -15.58 3.98
CA LEU A 80 1.66 -14.19 3.74
C LEU A 80 2.16 -13.69 2.37
N GLU A 81 3.37 -14.08 1.97
CA GLU A 81 3.92 -13.78 0.65
C GLU A 81 3.07 -14.36 -0.49
N LYS A 82 2.64 -15.61 -0.36
CA LYS A 82 1.77 -16.24 -1.36
C LYS A 82 0.46 -15.48 -1.53
N VAL A 83 -0.12 -15.03 -0.44
CA VAL A 83 -1.37 -14.26 -0.48
C VAL A 83 -1.16 -12.86 -1.07
N LEU A 84 -0.17 -12.13 -0.59
CA LEU A 84 0.11 -10.76 -1.02
C LEU A 84 0.48 -10.65 -2.51
N TYR A 85 1.14 -11.65 -3.06
CA TYR A 85 1.59 -11.67 -4.46
C TYR A 85 0.75 -12.58 -5.37
N PHE A 86 -0.49 -12.82 -4.98
CA PHE A 86 -1.53 -13.46 -5.80
C PHE A 86 -1.23 -14.91 -6.23
N ALA A 87 -0.51 -15.66 -5.38
CA ALA A 87 -0.22 -17.08 -5.59
C ALA A 87 -1.24 -18.02 -4.91
N ALA A 88 -1.93 -17.55 -3.87
CA ALA A 88 -2.91 -18.32 -3.13
C ALA A 88 -4.03 -17.45 -2.58
N TYR A 89 -5.18 -18.04 -2.33
CA TYR A 89 -6.29 -17.42 -1.60
C TYR A 89 -6.14 -17.63 -0.10
N ILE A 90 -6.66 -16.69 0.68
CA ILE A 90 -6.82 -16.83 2.12
C ILE A 90 -8.29 -16.63 2.50
N VAL A 91 -8.80 -17.50 3.38
CA VAL A 91 -10.16 -17.37 3.89
C VAL A 91 -10.22 -16.24 4.90
N THR A 92 -10.98 -15.19 4.59
CA THR A 92 -11.17 -14.02 5.44
C THR A 92 -12.39 -14.16 6.35
N ASP A 93 -13.39 -14.90 5.90
CA ASP A 93 -14.58 -15.27 6.69
C ASP A 93 -15.05 -16.65 6.26
N PRO A 94 -14.95 -17.67 7.14
CA PRO A 94 -15.38 -19.03 6.81
C PRO A 94 -16.90 -19.19 6.77
N GLY A 95 -17.69 -18.31 7.40
CA GLY A 95 -19.13 -18.41 7.46
C GLY A 95 -19.61 -19.75 8.04
N GLU A 96 -20.66 -20.30 7.45
CA GLU A 96 -21.26 -21.60 7.84
C GLU A 96 -20.61 -22.79 7.09
N THR A 97 -19.39 -22.64 6.62
CA THR A 97 -18.67 -23.68 5.89
C THR A 97 -17.66 -24.40 6.80
N PRO A 98 -17.17 -25.61 6.43
CA PRO A 98 -16.14 -26.32 7.19
C PRO A 98 -14.73 -25.70 7.02
N LEU A 99 -14.59 -24.60 6.33
CA LEU A 99 -13.33 -23.88 6.17
C LEU A 99 -12.92 -23.23 7.51
N ALA A 100 -11.59 -23.10 7.70
CA ALA A 100 -11.05 -22.40 8.86
C ALA A 100 -10.70 -20.95 8.52
N GLN A 101 -10.76 -20.08 9.52
CA GLN A 101 -10.23 -18.73 9.43
C GLN A 101 -8.75 -18.77 9.05
N ASN A 102 -8.31 -17.92 8.12
CA ASN A 102 -6.95 -17.86 7.59
C ASN A 102 -6.48 -19.11 6.83
N GLN A 103 -7.39 -20.00 6.46
CA GLN A 103 -7.06 -21.16 5.65
C GLN A 103 -6.59 -20.73 4.26
N ILE A 104 -5.52 -21.36 3.78
CA ILE A 104 -4.98 -21.11 2.45
C ILE A 104 -5.62 -22.07 1.45
N LEU A 105 -6.07 -21.51 0.34
CA LEU A 105 -6.68 -22.26 -0.76
C LEU A 105 -5.86 -22.03 -2.03
N SER A 106 -5.61 -23.12 -2.76
CA SER A 106 -5.15 -23.02 -4.15
C SER A 106 -6.30 -22.53 -5.04
N GLU A 107 -6.00 -22.13 -6.25
CA GLU A 107 -7.03 -21.69 -7.20
C GLU A 107 -8.07 -22.79 -7.48
N LYS A 108 -7.61 -24.04 -7.58
CA LYS A 108 -8.51 -25.20 -7.73
C LYS A 108 -9.39 -25.39 -6.51
N GLU A 109 -8.82 -25.42 -5.32
CA GLU A 109 -9.54 -25.56 -4.05
C GLU A 109 -10.55 -24.42 -3.86
N TYR A 110 -10.19 -23.19 -4.22
CA TYR A 110 -11.09 -22.05 -4.18
C TYR A 110 -12.29 -22.22 -5.13
N ARG A 111 -12.05 -22.66 -6.37
CA ARG A 111 -13.14 -22.94 -7.32
C ARG A 111 -14.06 -24.06 -6.82
N ASP A 112 -13.49 -25.15 -6.32
CA ASP A 112 -14.25 -26.28 -5.79
C ASP A 112 -15.11 -25.84 -4.58
N MET A 113 -14.58 -24.99 -3.70
CA MET A 113 -15.34 -24.46 -2.57
C MET A 113 -16.42 -23.47 -2.99
N ARG A 114 -16.17 -22.63 -4.01
CA ARG A 114 -17.20 -21.73 -4.59
C ARG A 114 -18.33 -22.49 -5.22
N GLU A 115 -18.02 -23.55 -5.93
CA GLU A 115 -19.04 -24.43 -6.53
C GLU A 115 -19.91 -25.09 -5.46
N LYS A 116 -19.32 -25.51 -4.34
CA LYS A 116 -20.00 -26.25 -3.28
C LYS A 116 -20.75 -25.36 -2.29
N TYR A 117 -20.18 -24.21 -1.89
CA TYR A 117 -20.70 -23.34 -0.85
C TYR A 117 -21.10 -21.94 -1.32
N GLU A 118 -20.94 -21.64 -2.59
CA GLU A 118 -21.29 -20.36 -3.22
C GLU A 118 -20.74 -19.17 -2.43
N ASP A 119 -21.60 -18.28 -1.95
CA ASP A 119 -21.23 -17.05 -1.22
C ASP A 119 -21.24 -17.21 0.32
N ASP A 120 -21.33 -18.44 0.83
CA ASP A 120 -21.37 -18.70 2.28
C ASP A 120 -20.04 -18.44 2.97
N PHE A 121 -18.99 -18.20 2.24
CA PHE A 121 -17.67 -17.83 2.76
C PHE A 121 -17.05 -16.69 1.95
N ARG A 122 -16.10 -15.99 2.56
CA ARG A 122 -15.25 -15.02 1.84
C ARG A 122 -13.79 -15.45 1.87
N ALA A 123 -13.15 -15.37 0.72
CA ALA A 123 -11.72 -15.56 0.57
C ALA A 123 -11.21 -14.58 -0.49
N GLY A 124 -9.96 -14.19 -0.39
CA GLY A 124 -9.38 -13.23 -1.31
C GLY A 124 -7.87 -13.38 -1.43
N MET A 125 -7.30 -12.55 -2.28
CA MET A 125 -5.87 -12.44 -2.56
C MET A 125 -5.40 -11.01 -2.36
N GLY A 126 -4.09 -10.85 -2.22
CA GLY A 126 -3.43 -9.56 -2.19
C GLY A 126 -3.60 -8.79 -0.89
N ALA A 127 -3.14 -7.55 -0.89
CA ALA A 127 -3.18 -6.69 0.28
C ALA A 127 -4.61 -6.37 0.75
N GLU A 128 -5.58 -6.39 -0.14
CA GLU A 128 -7.00 -6.18 0.19
C GLU A 128 -7.52 -7.25 1.16
N ALA A 129 -7.22 -8.53 0.90
CA ALA A 129 -7.58 -9.63 1.79
C ALA A 129 -6.85 -9.53 3.15
N VAL A 130 -5.57 -9.20 3.13
CA VAL A 130 -4.78 -8.99 4.36
C VAL A 130 -5.31 -7.80 5.16
N LYS A 131 -5.71 -6.72 4.51
CA LYS A 131 -6.35 -5.57 5.16
C LYS A 131 -7.63 -5.96 5.87
N GLU A 132 -8.49 -6.76 5.24
CA GLU A 132 -9.71 -7.28 5.85
C GLU A 132 -9.41 -8.10 7.12
N LEU A 133 -8.41 -8.97 7.07
CA LEU A 133 -7.97 -9.73 8.24
C LEU A 133 -7.43 -8.83 9.36
N LEU A 134 -6.67 -7.80 9.02
CA LEU A 134 -6.16 -6.83 9.99
C LEU A 134 -7.28 -6.01 10.64
N GLN A 135 -8.30 -5.65 9.89
CA GLN A 135 -9.48 -4.93 10.40
C GLN A 135 -10.32 -5.76 11.38
N GLN A 136 -10.30 -7.08 11.26
CA GLN A 136 -11.03 -8.00 12.13
C GLN A 136 -10.39 -8.19 13.50
N ILE A 137 -9.14 -7.74 13.70
CA ILE A 137 -8.42 -7.92 14.95
C ILE A 137 -8.99 -6.99 16.03
N ASP A 138 -9.44 -7.58 17.14
CA ASP A 138 -9.69 -6.88 18.40
C ASP A 138 -8.42 -6.94 19.25
N LEU A 139 -7.69 -5.81 19.30
CA LEU A 139 -6.39 -5.71 19.98
C LEU A 139 -6.49 -5.98 21.48
N GLU A 140 -7.55 -5.50 22.14
CA GLU A 140 -7.75 -5.73 23.58
C GLU A 140 -7.97 -7.21 23.88
N GLN A 141 -8.85 -7.85 23.14
CA GLN A 141 -9.15 -9.27 23.30
C GLN A 141 -7.94 -10.13 22.97
N LEU A 142 -7.21 -9.81 21.90
CA LEU A 142 -5.99 -10.52 21.50
C LEU A 142 -4.88 -10.38 22.55
N SER A 143 -4.70 -9.20 23.12
CA SER A 143 -3.75 -8.95 24.21
C SER A 143 -4.07 -9.82 25.44
N GLU A 144 -5.33 -9.83 25.87
CA GLU A 144 -5.79 -10.66 27.01
C GLU A 144 -5.56 -12.15 26.75
N GLN A 145 -5.92 -12.63 25.56
CA GLN A 145 -5.74 -14.02 25.16
C GLN A 145 -4.26 -14.43 25.18
N LEU A 146 -3.37 -13.60 24.64
CA LEU A 146 -1.94 -13.88 24.61
C LEU A 146 -1.31 -13.82 26.01
N HIS A 147 -1.73 -12.92 26.88
CA HIS A 147 -1.32 -12.91 28.28
C HIS A 147 -1.76 -14.17 29.04
N ALA A 148 -2.96 -14.66 28.79
CA ALA A 148 -3.43 -15.93 29.36
C ALA A 148 -2.61 -17.13 28.88
N GLU A 149 -2.35 -17.22 27.57
CA GLU A 149 -1.53 -18.28 26.99
C GLU A 149 -0.06 -18.24 27.51
N LEU A 150 0.48 -17.05 27.78
CA LEU A 150 1.84 -16.87 28.29
C LEU A 150 2.05 -17.58 29.64
N LYS A 151 1.01 -17.63 30.48
CA LYS A 151 1.07 -18.26 31.80
C LYS A 151 1.19 -19.79 31.74
N THR A 152 0.68 -20.40 30.66
CA THR A 152 0.59 -21.86 30.52
C THR A 152 1.58 -22.45 29.51
N THR A 153 2.36 -21.61 28.84
CA THR A 153 3.25 -22.01 27.74
C THR A 153 4.72 -21.86 28.12
N SER A 154 5.58 -22.74 27.58
CA SER A 154 7.03 -22.74 27.82
C SER A 154 7.81 -22.93 26.52
N GLY A 155 9.12 -22.72 26.57
CA GLY A 155 10.03 -22.94 25.44
C GLY A 155 9.87 -21.96 24.28
N GLN A 156 10.05 -22.44 23.06
CA GLN A 156 10.00 -21.62 21.84
C GLN A 156 8.61 -21.01 21.59
N LYS A 157 7.57 -21.73 21.96
CA LYS A 157 6.19 -21.23 21.85
C LYS A 157 5.97 -19.99 22.71
N LYS A 158 6.51 -20.00 23.94
CA LYS A 158 6.49 -18.83 24.82
C LYS A 158 7.22 -17.65 24.24
N ALA A 159 8.40 -17.85 23.64
CA ALA A 159 9.16 -16.79 22.99
C ALA A 159 8.40 -16.15 21.82
N ARG A 160 7.67 -16.96 21.04
CA ARG A 160 6.81 -16.46 19.97
C ARG A 160 5.65 -15.62 20.50
N ILE A 161 5.01 -16.07 21.57
CA ILE A 161 3.91 -15.33 22.21
C ILE A 161 4.40 -13.98 22.74
N VAL A 162 5.57 -13.93 23.35
CA VAL A 162 6.18 -12.67 23.81
C VAL A 162 6.39 -11.68 22.66
N LYS A 163 6.95 -12.14 21.53
CA LYS A 163 7.14 -11.32 20.34
C LYS A 163 5.80 -10.81 19.76
N ARG A 164 4.79 -11.67 19.75
CA ARG A 164 3.44 -11.27 19.31
C ARG A 164 2.85 -10.20 20.23
N LEU A 165 2.97 -10.38 21.55
CA LEU A 165 2.50 -9.41 22.55
C LEU A 165 3.17 -8.05 22.40
N GLU A 166 4.47 -8.01 22.13
CA GLU A 166 5.17 -6.73 21.89
C GLU A 166 4.53 -5.95 20.75
N VAL A 167 4.21 -6.62 19.64
CA VAL A 167 3.56 -5.97 18.47
C VAL A 167 2.11 -5.59 18.79
N VAL A 168 1.34 -6.48 19.39
CA VAL A 168 -0.06 -6.24 19.75
C VAL A 168 -0.18 -5.07 20.72
N ASP A 169 0.62 -5.04 21.76
CA ASP A 169 0.61 -3.98 22.77
C ASP A 169 1.12 -2.66 22.20
N ALA A 170 2.09 -2.68 21.28
CA ALA A 170 2.53 -1.47 20.57
C ALA A 170 1.38 -0.83 19.79
N PHE A 171 0.57 -1.59 19.09
CA PHE A 171 -0.64 -1.09 18.42
C PHE A 171 -1.70 -0.64 19.42
N ARG A 172 -1.98 -1.45 20.43
CA ARG A 172 -3.01 -1.15 21.45
C ARG A 172 -2.73 0.15 22.19
N LEU A 173 -1.49 0.36 22.65
CA LEU A 173 -1.11 1.51 23.44
C LEU A 173 -0.93 2.79 22.61
N SER A 174 -0.48 2.66 21.36
CA SER A 174 -0.27 3.81 20.47
C SER A 174 -1.56 4.35 19.84
N GLY A 175 -2.62 3.56 19.81
CA GLY A 175 -3.85 3.88 19.09
C GLY A 175 -3.75 3.74 17.58
N ASN A 176 -2.63 3.25 17.04
CA ASN A 176 -2.50 2.93 15.63
C ASN A 176 -3.34 1.71 15.27
N LYS A 177 -3.96 1.76 14.12
CA LYS A 177 -4.78 0.64 13.63
C LYS A 177 -3.93 -0.33 12.80
N PRO A 178 -4.09 -1.66 13.00
CA PRO A 178 -3.35 -2.67 12.23
C PRO A 178 -3.48 -2.53 10.71
N GLU A 179 -4.68 -2.19 10.22
CA GLU A 179 -4.95 -2.00 8.79
C GLU A 179 -4.17 -0.85 8.14
N TRP A 180 -3.58 0.04 8.93
CA TRP A 180 -2.73 1.11 8.40
C TRP A 180 -1.37 0.62 7.88
N MET A 181 -1.01 -0.62 8.12
CA MET A 181 0.13 -1.27 7.46
C MET A 181 -0.12 -1.56 5.98
N VAL A 182 -1.36 -1.41 5.53
CA VAL A 182 -1.77 -1.49 4.14
C VAL A 182 -2.06 -0.09 3.62
N ILE A 183 -1.50 0.25 2.46
CA ILE A 183 -1.51 1.59 1.87
C ILE A 183 -2.63 1.69 0.85
N ASP A 184 -3.55 2.64 1.04
CA ASP A 184 -4.58 2.99 0.05
C ASP A 184 -4.17 4.21 -0.77
N VAL A 185 -3.45 5.15 -0.14
CA VAL A 185 -2.95 6.37 -0.74
C VAL A 185 -1.45 6.47 -0.51
N LEU A 186 -0.69 6.47 -1.60
CA LEU A 186 0.77 6.52 -1.56
C LEU A 186 1.23 7.99 -1.51
N PRO A 187 2.00 8.40 -0.50
CA PRO A 187 2.57 9.74 -0.47
C PRO A 187 3.67 9.92 -1.54
N VAL A 188 3.72 11.09 -2.14
CA VAL A 188 4.75 11.48 -3.09
C VAL A 188 5.61 12.56 -2.47
N ILE A 189 6.91 12.29 -2.34
CA ILE A 189 7.85 13.25 -1.75
C ILE A 189 7.99 14.49 -2.63
N PRO A 190 8.34 15.66 -2.05
CA PRO A 190 8.46 16.89 -2.80
C PRO A 190 9.48 16.82 -3.93
N PRO A 191 9.26 17.56 -5.03
CA PRO A 191 10.19 17.57 -6.17
C PRO A 191 11.63 17.99 -5.84
N GLU A 192 11.85 18.78 -4.81
CA GLU A 192 13.21 19.20 -4.38
C GLU A 192 14.06 18.03 -3.88
N ILE A 193 13.43 16.99 -3.31
CA ILE A 193 14.16 15.80 -2.80
C ILE A 193 14.39 14.76 -3.91
N ARG A 194 13.79 14.95 -5.09
CA ARG A 194 13.94 14.09 -6.28
C ARG A 194 14.21 14.94 -7.52
N PRO A 195 15.28 15.73 -7.53
CA PRO A 195 15.47 16.76 -8.54
C PRO A 195 15.72 16.17 -9.94
N MET A 196 15.32 16.95 -10.95
CA MET A 196 15.73 16.78 -12.33
C MET A 196 16.67 17.94 -12.67
N VAL A 197 17.90 17.62 -13.01
CA VAL A 197 18.97 18.58 -13.27
C VAL A 197 19.31 18.59 -14.76
N GLN A 198 19.43 19.78 -15.34
CA GLN A 198 19.90 19.92 -16.70
C GLN A 198 21.44 19.80 -16.76
N LEU A 199 21.91 18.87 -17.58
CA LEU A 199 23.34 18.69 -17.87
C LEU A 199 23.75 19.54 -19.06
N ASP A 200 25.09 19.73 -19.22
CA ASP A 200 25.66 20.35 -20.41
C ASP A 200 25.20 19.59 -21.66
N GLY A 201 24.86 20.35 -22.74
CA GLY A 201 24.36 19.76 -23.98
C GLY A 201 22.83 19.50 -24.03
N GLY A 202 22.03 20.03 -23.09
CA GLY A 202 20.59 19.97 -23.10
C GLY A 202 20.00 18.63 -22.60
N ARG A 203 20.81 17.72 -22.07
CA ARG A 203 20.37 16.48 -21.44
C ARG A 203 19.93 16.73 -20.00
N PHE A 204 18.97 15.95 -19.52
CA PHE A 204 18.51 15.98 -18.14
C PHE A 204 18.98 14.73 -17.40
N ALA A 205 19.55 14.92 -16.21
CA ALA A 205 19.72 13.86 -15.23
C ALA A 205 18.59 13.92 -14.23
N THR A 206 17.98 12.79 -13.94
CA THR A 206 16.87 12.69 -12.98
C THR A 206 17.21 11.72 -11.87
N SER A 207 16.64 11.96 -10.69
CA SER A 207 16.71 11.01 -9.59
C SER A 207 16.02 9.68 -9.97
N ASP A 208 16.59 8.56 -9.52
CA ASP A 208 15.99 7.23 -9.71
C ASP A 208 14.58 7.14 -9.10
N LEU A 209 14.30 7.91 -8.06
CA LEU A 209 12.96 8.01 -7.46
C LEU A 209 11.90 8.45 -8.46
N ASN A 210 12.22 9.33 -9.40
CA ASN A 210 11.27 9.76 -10.43
C ASN A 210 10.88 8.60 -11.35
N ASP A 211 11.81 7.71 -11.68
CA ASP A 211 11.52 6.52 -12.48
C ASP A 211 10.64 5.52 -11.69
N LEU A 212 10.95 5.32 -10.41
CA LEU A 212 10.16 4.44 -9.53
C LEU A 212 8.73 4.96 -9.36
N TYR A 213 8.53 6.25 -9.14
CA TYR A 213 7.19 6.86 -9.11
C TYR A 213 6.46 6.73 -10.44
N ARG A 214 7.16 6.95 -11.55
CA ARG A 214 6.57 6.78 -12.89
C ARG A 214 6.07 5.35 -13.11
N ARG A 215 6.82 4.35 -12.70
CA ARG A 215 6.40 2.94 -12.77
C ARG A 215 5.13 2.70 -11.97
N VAL A 216 5.06 3.22 -10.75
CA VAL A 216 3.85 3.11 -9.91
C VAL A 216 2.65 3.77 -10.59
N ILE A 217 2.80 4.99 -11.09
CA ILE A 217 1.72 5.73 -11.76
C ILE A 217 1.23 4.98 -13.00
N ASN A 218 2.14 4.49 -13.83
CA ASN A 218 1.79 3.76 -15.06
C ASN A 218 1.05 2.46 -14.73
N ARG A 219 1.51 1.69 -13.74
CA ARG A 219 0.84 0.47 -13.29
C ARG A 219 -0.53 0.75 -12.68
N ASN A 220 -0.62 1.78 -11.87
CA ASN A 220 -1.87 2.20 -11.25
C ASN A 220 -2.92 2.63 -12.30
N ASN A 221 -2.53 3.44 -13.26
CA ASN A 221 -3.43 3.89 -14.34
C ASN A 221 -3.87 2.72 -15.23
N ARG A 222 -2.96 1.81 -15.54
CA ARG A 222 -3.28 0.61 -16.30
C ARG A 222 -4.26 -0.30 -15.56
N LEU A 223 -4.06 -0.49 -14.26
CA LEU A 223 -4.97 -1.26 -13.42
C LEU A 223 -6.37 -0.64 -13.39
N LYS A 224 -6.47 0.68 -13.16
CA LYS A 224 -7.75 1.40 -13.20
C LYS A 224 -8.50 1.16 -14.51
N ARG A 225 -7.78 1.27 -15.63
CA ARG A 225 -8.37 1.05 -16.96
C ARG A 225 -8.85 -0.40 -17.15
N LEU A 226 -8.05 -1.38 -16.73
CA LEU A 226 -8.43 -2.78 -16.81
C LEU A 226 -9.66 -3.11 -15.97
N MET A 227 -9.77 -2.51 -14.79
CA MET A 227 -10.94 -2.67 -13.91
C MET A 227 -12.19 -2.02 -14.51
N GLU A 228 -12.07 -0.83 -15.10
CA GLU A 228 -13.18 -0.14 -15.79
C GLU A 228 -13.67 -0.93 -17.01
N LEU A 229 -12.78 -1.55 -17.75
CA LEU A 229 -13.10 -2.38 -18.91
C LEU A 229 -13.58 -3.80 -18.54
N LYS A 230 -13.65 -4.11 -17.24
CA LYS A 230 -14.01 -5.44 -16.72
C LYS A 230 -13.17 -6.56 -17.37
N ALA A 231 -11.87 -6.34 -17.45
CA ALA A 231 -10.91 -7.33 -17.97
C ALA A 231 -10.99 -8.65 -17.20
N PRO A 232 -10.57 -9.79 -17.79
CA PRO A 232 -10.52 -11.08 -17.12
C PRO A 232 -9.72 -11.02 -15.80
N ASP A 233 -10.17 -11.73 -14.78
CA ASP A 233 -9.57 -11.74 -13.44
C ASP A 233 -8.08 -12.05 -13.44
N ILE A 234 -7.62 -12.94 -14.30
CA ILE A 234 -6.21 -13.31 -14.40
C ILE A 234 -5.32 -12.12 -14.80
N ILE A 235 -5.83 -11.28 -15.71
CA ILE A 235 -5.13 -10.08 -16.18
C ILE A 235 -5.12 -9.01 -15.07
N VAL A 236 -6.26 -8.81 -14.41
CA VAL A 236 -6.40 -7.85 -13.31
C VAL A 236 -5.50 -8.24 -12.13
N ARG A 237 -5.49 -9.52 -11.75
CA ARG A 237 -4.61 -10.03 -10.69
C ARG A 237 -3.13 -9.82 -10.99
N ASN A 238 -2.73 -10.10 -12.22
CA ASN A 238 -1.35 -9.89 -12.64
C ASN A 238 -0.95 -8.41 -12.55
N GLU A 239 -1.81 -7.50 -12.96
CA GLU A 239 -1.55 -6.06 -12.85
C GLU A 239 -1.54 -5.58 -11.38
N LYS A 240 -2.41 -6.10 -10.54
CA LYS A 240 -2.39 -5.85 -9.08
C LYS A 240 -1.07 -6.29 -8.46
N ARG A 241 -0.57 -7.47 -8.84
CA ARG A 241 0.72 -7.97 -8.39
C ARG A 241 1.86 -7.05 -8.83
N MET A 242 1.85 -6.60 -10.08
CA MET A 242 2.85 -5.69 -10.62
C MET A 242 2.82 -4.33 -9.92
N LEU A 243 1.64 -3.83 -9.56
CA LEU A 243 1.52 -2.61 -8.76
C LEU A 243 2.11 -2.79 -7.36
N GLN A 244 1.82 -3.90 -6.70
CA GLN A 244 2.42 -4.24 -5.40
C GLN A 244 3.95 -4.24 -5.50
N GLU A 245 4.52 -4.89 -6.50
CA GLU A 245 5.97 -4.94 -6.73
C GLU A 245 6.57 -3.57 -7.05
N ALA A 246 5.86 -2.74 -7.80
CA ALA A 246 6.32 -1.37 -8.10
C ALA A 246 6.37 -0.49 -6.85
N VAL A 247 5.41 -0.60 -5.96
CA VAL A 247 5.40 0.12 -4.67
C VAL A 247 6.48 -0.43 -3.74
N ASP A 248 6.70 -1.75 -3.71
CA ASP A 248 7.78 -2.35 -2.94
C ASP A 248 9.15 -1.79 -3.36
N ALA A 249 9.40 -1.71 -4.67
CA ALA A 249 10.64 -1.15 -5.20
C ALA A 249 10.79 0.35 -4.89
N LEU A 250 9.70 1.09 -4.85
CA LEU A 250 9.73 2.51 -4.49
C LEU A 250 10.12 2.72 -3.02
N ILE A 251 9.58 1.91 -2.10
CA ILE A 251 9.80 2.06 -0.66
C ILE A 251 11.16 1.50 -0.25
N ASP A 252 11.51 0.32 -0.73
CA ASP A 252 12.73 -0.40 -0.33
C ASP A 252 13.21 -1.31 -1.48
N ASN A 253 13.86 -0.71 -2.47
CA ASN A 253 14.31 -1.43 -3.64
C ASN A 253 15.36 -2.51 -3.26
N GLY A 254 15.13 -3.73 -3.72
CA GLY A 254 15.99 -4.89 -3.43
C GLY A 254 15.60 -5.69 -2.19
N ARG A 255 14.64 -5.23 -1.39
CA ARG A 255 14.11 -6.01 -0.26
C ARG A 255 13.41 -7.28 -0.72
N ARG A 256 12.74 -7.21 -1.88
CA ARG A 256 12.13 -8.32 -2.58
C ARG A 256 12.51 -8.28 -4.05
N GLY A 257 13.25 -9.28 -4.52
CA GLY A 257 13.76 -9.35 -5.87
C GLY A 257 15.09 -8.62 -6.07
N ARG A 258 15.45 -8.38 -7.31
CA ARG A 258 16.68 -7.65 -7.67
C ARG A 258 16.45 -6.13 -7.61
N PRO A 259 17.44 -5.37 -7.10
CA PRO A 259 17.39 -3.90 -7.08
C PRO A 259 17.44 -3.28 -8.50
#